data_b267b9192af32fe054971b5f658213e3
#
_entry.id   b267b9192af32fe054971b5f658213e3
#
_cell.length_a   1.000
_cell.length_b   1.000
_cell.length_c   1.000
_cell.angle_alpha   90.00
_cell.angle_beta   90.00
_cell.angle_gamma   90.00
#
_symmetry.space_group_name_H-M   'P 1'
#
loop_
_entity.id
_entity.type
_entity.pdbx_description
1 polymer ?
#
loop_
_entity_poly.entity_id
_entity_poly.type
_entity_poly.pdbx_seq_one_letter_code
_entity_poly.pdbx_strand_id
1 'polypeptide(L)'
;MKSRMNPPKKTEDTPSVSPANPNAGHRQRLRERFLKAGLDGLNDYEVVELLLTLGTPRRDCKQAAKEAIKHFGSLRAVLEASPSELSSIKGIGEVNSIALTLIREVSRRYLKDGIMEKPVCNTAQQVFDYLYCAMRGLKKEVFKVIYLDSQHRVLEVADLFSGTVASGCVVPREVIGAAISQNASALIFVHNHPSGKTEPSQADKDLTRELVYAAMVMKIRALDHIIIGDNCYFSFAAAGIMSEYETGFLNLKLKHVSEAKRHIYRAELFGGNPE
;
A
#
# COMPACT_ATOMS: atom_id res chain seq x y z
N MET A 1 86.73 44.03 13.30
CA MET A 1 85.25 43.90 13.36
C MET A 1 84.92 42.43 13.07
N LYS A 2 84.49 41.64 14.10
CA LYS A 2 84.19 40.22 13.95
C LYS A 2 82.68 40.08 13.78
N SER A 3 82.23 39.62 12.58
CA SER A 3 80.85 39.25 12.31
C SER A 3 80.56 37.91 12.91
N ARG A 4 79.51 37.83 13.80
CA ARG A 4 78.96 36.56 14.36
C ARG A 4 77.88 36.05 13.43
N MET A 5 78.15 34.91 12.80
CA MET A 5 77.09 34.12 12.10
C MET A 5 76.27 33.35 13.14
N ASN A 6 74.97 33.55 13.05
CA ASN A 6 73.97 32.70 13.81
C ASN A 6 73.76 31.41 13.02
N PRO A 7 73.61 30.25 13.70
CA PRO A 7 73.28 28.98 13.05
C PRO A 7 71.76 28.92 12.67
N PRO A 8 71.39 28.19 11.62
CA PRO A 8 70.01 28.05 11.19
C PRO A 8 69.19 27.21 12.21
N LYS A 9 67.99 27.73 12.53
CA LYS A 9 66.99 26.98 13.29
C LYS A 9 66.42 25.85 12.39
N LYS A 10 66.64 24.60 12.83
CA LYS A 10 65.89 23.43 12.34
C LYS A 10 64.46 23.49 12.87
N THR A 11 63.52 23.76 11.99
CA THR A 11 62.10 23.47 12.25
C THR A 11 61.84 22.04 11.82
N GLU A 12 61.74 21.15 12.81
CA GLU A 12 61.17 19.81 12.62
C GLU A 12 59.64 19.97 12.55
N ASP A 13 59.09 20.07 11.33
CA ASP A 13 57.65 19.85 11.08
C ASP A 13 57.37 18.34 11.12
N THR A 14 57.04 17.87 12.30
CA THR A 14 56.39 16.56 12.46
C THR A 14 54.95 16.72 11.99
N PRO A 15 54.50 15.98 10.96
CA PRO A 15 53.09 15.97 10.60
C PRO A 15 52.27 15.37 11.74
N SER A 16 51.44 16.17 12.36
CA SER A 16 50.45 15.70 13.32
C SER A 16 49.48 14.71 12.62
N VAL A 17 49.73 13.44 12.86
CA VAL A 17 48.80 12.36 12.44
C VAL A 17 47.52 12.56 13.26
N SER A 18 46.53 13.20 12.65
CA SER A 18 45.19 13.23 13.21
C SER A 18 44.72 11.77 13.47
N PRO A 19 44.11 11.47 14.62
CA PRO A 19 43.70 10.11 14.92
C PRO A 19 42.79 9.61 13.83
N ALA A 20 43.13 8.52 13.16
CA ALA A 20 42.40 7.91 12.09
C ALA A 20 40.95 7.68 12.58
N ASN A 21 39.97 8.31 11.95
CA ASN A 21 38.58 8.14 12.26
C ASN A 21 38.24 6.63 12.18
N PRO A 22 37.89 5.94 13.27
CA PRO A 22 37.68 4.50 13.28
C PRO A 22 36.55 4.06 12.33
N ASN A 23 35.76 5.00 11.83
CA ASN A 23 34.71 4.78 10.82
C ASN A 23 35.17 5.11 9.39
N ALA A 24 36.45 5.50 9.18
CA ALA A 24 36.98 5.69 7.83
C ALA A 24 36.88 4.38 7.05
N GLY A 25 36.18 4.42 5.90
CA GLY A 25 35.93 3.25 5.05
C GLY A 25 34.72 2.38 5.44
N HIS A 26 34.03 2.62 6.58
CA HIS A 26 32.83 1.86 6.92
C HIS A 26 31.74 1.98 5.86
N ARG A 27 31.42 3.19 5.42
CA ARG A 27 30.44 3.44 4.36
C ARG A 27 30.83 2.82 3.02
N GLN A 28 32.11 2.84 2.70
CA GLN A 28 32.60 2.23 1.48
C GLN A 28 32.37 0.72 1.54
N ARG A 29 32.76 0.06 2.62
CA ARG A 29 32.51 -1.39 2.84
C ARG A 29 31.02 -1.72 2.79
N LEU A 30 30.15 -0.87 3.36
CA LEU A 30 28.70 -1.07 3.32
C LEU A 30 28.16 -1.02 1.89
N ARG A 31 28.62 -0.06 1.08
CA ARG A 31 28.26 0.03 -0.35
C ARG A 31 28.81 -1.14 -1.16
N GLU A 32 30.04 -1.55 -0.92
CA GLU A 32 30.65 -2.72 -1.57
C GLU A 32 29.89 -4.00 -1.27
N ARG A 33 29.45 -4.20 -0.02
CA ARG A 33 28.60 -5.33 0.36
C ARG A 33 27.25 -5.30 -0.35
N PHE A 34 26.61 -4.13 -0.40
CA PHE A 34 25.36 -3.95 -1.15
C PHE A 34 25.53 -4.26 -2.64
N LEU A 35 26.58 -3.73 -3.27
CA LEU A 35 26.86 -4.01 -4.69
C LEU A 35 27.14 -5.48 -4.98
N LYS A 36 27.72 -6.21 -4.02
CA LYS A 36 28.08 -7.62 -4.16
C LYS A 36 26.90 -8.57 -3.89
N ALA A 37 26.07 -8.27 -2.91
CA ALA A 37 25.08 -9.23 -2.37
C ALA A 37 23.66 -8.64 -2.28
N GLY A 38 23.43 -7.41 -2.75
CA GLY A 38 22.14 -6.75 -2.59
C GLY A 38 21.79 -6.49 -1.12
N LEU A 39 20.51 -6.43 -0.82
CA LEU A 39 20.00 -6.22 0.53
C LEU A 39 20.17 -7.46 1.42
N ASP A 40 20.20 -8.66 0.85
CA ASP A 40 20.37 -9.93 1.59
C ASP A 40 21.71 -10.01 2.33
N GLY A 41 22.71 -9.26 1.87
CA GLY A 41 24.01 -9.14 2.50
C GLY A 41 24.06 -8.15 3.67
N LEU A 42 22.94 -7.49 4.02
CA LEU A 42 22.88 -6.43 5.01
C LEU A 42 21.87 -6.75 6.11
N ASN A 43 22.18 -6.36 7.34
CA ASN A 43 21.18 -6.36 8.41
C ASN A 43 20.23 -5.16 8.25
N ASP A 44 19.03 -5.22 8.81
CA ASP A 44 18.01 -4.16 8.72
C ASP A 44 18.55 -2.76 9.05
N TYR A 45 19.33 -2.63 10.15
CA TYR A 45 19.91 -1.34 10.50
C TYR A 45 20.96 -0.86 9.49
N GLU A 46 21.66 -1.76 8.80
CA GLU A 46 22.63 -1.40 7.76
C GLU A 46 21.94 -0.92 6.50
N VAL A 47 20.77 -1.48 6.18
CA VAL A 47 19.92 -0.97 5.10
C VAL A 47 19.44 0.45 5.43
N VAL A 48 18.91 0.68 6.65
CA VAL A 48 18.52 2.02 7.10
C VAL A 48 19.72 2.97 7.08
N GLU A 49 20.88 2.54 7.56
CA GLU A 49 22.12 3.35 7.52
C GLU A 49 22.46 3.77 6.08
N LEU A 50 22.42 2.81 5.14
CA LEU A 50 22.72 3.08 3.73
C LEU A 50 21.74 4.11 3.15
N LEU A 51 20.44 3.98 3.43
CA LEU A 51 19.40 4.93 3.01
C LEU A 51 19.63 6.33 3.60
N LEU A 52 19.92 6.42 4.89
CA LEU A 52 20.21 7.70 5.57
C LEU A 52 21.45 8.40 4.97
N THR A 53 22.43 7.64 4.47
CA THR A 53 23.62 8.24 3.82
C THR A 53 23.29 8.99 2.53
N LEU A 54 22.17 8.71 1.88
CA LEU A 54 21.73 9.44 0.68
C LEU A 54 21.35 10.89 1.01
N GLY A 55 20.67 11.10 2.15
CA GLY A 55 20.30 12.43 2.64
C GLY A 55 21.36 13.09 3.54
N THR A 56 22.32 12.32 4.06
CA THR A 56 23.35 12.82 4.99
C THR A 56 24.76 12.31 4.60
N PRO A 57 25.36 12.83 3.53
CA PRO A 57 26.59 12.27 2.97
C PRO A 57 27.84 12.44 3.86
N ARG A 58 27.84 13.36 4.83
CA ARG A 58 29.03 13.69 5.64
C ARG A 58 28.98 13.23 7.10
N ARG A 59 27.81 12.83 7.60
CA ARG A 59 27.64 12.39 9.01
C ARG A 59 27.57 10.88 9.10
N ASP A 60 28.03 10.32 10.21
CA ASP A 60 27.80 8.91 10.56
C ASP A 60 26.32 8.70 10.88
N CYS A 61 25.68 7.77 10.17
CA CYS A 61 24.26 7.43 10.32
C CYS A 61 24.02 6.13 11.06
N LYS A 62 25.10 5.41 11.45
CA LYS A 62 24.99 4.08 12.07
C LYS A 62 24.17 4.08 13.36
N GLN A 63 24.44 5.04 14.25
CA GLN A 63 23.71 5.13 15.51
C GLN A 63 22.25 5.47 15.30
N ALA A 64 21.95 6.44 14.39
CA ALA A 64 20.57 6.81 14.04
C ALA A 64 19.79 5.62 13.44
N ALA A 65 20.44 4.83 12.57
CA ALA A 65 19.84 3.64 11.98
C ALA A 65 19.53 2.56 13.04
N LYS A 66 20.44 2.32 13.98
CA LYS A 66 20.19 1.38 15.08
C LYS A 66 19.07 1.84 16.01
N GLU A 67 19.01 3.12 16.34
CA GLU A 67 17.93 3.68 17.16
C GLU A 67 16.60 3.61 16.43
N ALA A 68 16.55 3.85 15.11
CA ALA A 68 15.35 3.70 14.32
C ALA A 68 14.83 2.25 14.35
N ILE A 69 15.70 1.25 14.10
CA ILE A 69 15.30 -0.17 14.18
C ILE A 69 14.86 -0.54 15.59
N LYS A 70 15.57 -0.07 16.63
CA LYS A 70 15.18 -0.32 18.02
C LYS A 70 13.82 0.27 18.36
N HIS A 71 13.50 1.49 17.86
CA HIS A 71 12.26 2.20 18.15
C HIS A 71 11.07 1.60 17.40
N PHE A 72 11.23 1.32 16.10
CA PHE A 72 10.16 0.83 15.24
C PHE A 72 10.08 -0.70 15.14
N GLY A 73 11.11 -1.42 15.52
CA GLY A 73 11.15 -2.88 15.58
C GLY A 73 11.63 -3.60 14.31
N SER A 74 11.51 -2.98 13.12
CA SER A 74 11.92 -3.60 11.85
C SER A 74 12.22 -2.54 10.78
N LEU A 75 12.95 -2.92 9.72
CA LEU A 75 13.16 -2.11 8.52
C LEU A 75 11.82 -1.64 7.93
N ARG A 76 10.86 -2.54 7.85
CA ARG A 76 9.52 -2.25 7.34
C ARG A 76 8.85 -1.14 8.15
N ALA A 77 8.80 -1.26 9.47
CA ALA A 77 8.17 -0.28 10.33
C ALA A 77 8.87 1.10 10.24
N VAL A 78 10.19 1.14 10.03
CA VAL A 78 10.91 2.38 9.73
C VAL A 78 10.44 3.01 8.42
N LEU A 79 10.27 2.23 7.37
CA LEU A 79 9.79 2.74 6.07
C LEU A 79 8.30 3.15 6.09
N GLU A 80 7.48 2.52 6.93
CA GLU A 80 6.06 2.84 7.10
C GLU A 80 5.81 4.03 8.03
N ALA A 81 6.79 4.43 8.85
CA ALA A 81 6.68 5.54 9.77
C ALA A 81 6.47 6.88 9.05
N SER A 82 5.69 7.77 9.68
CA SER A 82 5.48 9.13 9.17
C SER A 82 6.74 9.99 9.28
N PRO A 83 6.88 11.05 8.47
CA PRO A 83 8.02 11.98 8.58
C PRO A 83 8.20 12.56 9.98
N SER A 84 7.11 12.82 10.71
CA SER A 84 7.15 13.33 12.09
C SER A 84 7.70 12.29 13.08
N GLU A 85 7.27 11.03 12.94
CA GLU A 85 7.77 9.92 13.76
C GLU A 85 9.26 9.66 13.47
N LEU A 86 9.67 9.64 12.22
CA LEU A 86 11.07 9.47 11.82
C LEU A 86 11.95 10.60 12.38
N SER A 87 11.49 11.85 12.32
CA SER A 87 12.23 13.02 12.81
C SER A 87 12.36 13.06 14.34
N SER A 88 11.58 12.27 15.07
CA SER A 88 11.74 12.12 16.53
C SER A 88 13.02 11.33 16.90
N ILE A 89 13.57 10.56 15.96
CA ILE A 89 14.79 9.78 16.18
C ILE A 89 16.02 10.70 16.07
N LYS A 90 16.83 10.73 17.10
CA LYS A 90 18.06 11.52 17.12
C LYS A 90 18.98 11.17 15.94
N GLY A 91 19.27 12.14 15.09
CA GLY A 91 20.12 11.96 13.90
C GLY A 91 19.36 11.73 12.60
N ILE A 92 18.04 11.60 12.63
CA ILE A 92 17.16 11.61 11.46
C ILE A 92 16.51 12.98 11.41
N GLY A 93 16.97 13.83 10.49
CA GLY A 93 16.37 15.14 10.23
C GLY A 93 15.34 15.10 9.11
N GLU A 94 14.78 16.28 8.78
CA GLU A 94 13.75 16.43 7.75
C GLU A 94 14.15 15.83 6.39
N VAL A 95 15.38 16.11 5.91
CA VAL A 95 15.87 15.59 4.63
C VAL A 95 15.88 14.06 4.62
N ASN A 96 16.29 13.42 5.72
CA ASN A 96 16.32 11.96 5.82
C ASN A 96 14.94 11.35 5.94
N SER A 97 14.02 11.99 6.65
CA SER A 97 12.62 11.54 6.76
C SER A 97 11.91 11.62 5.41
N ILE A 98 12.14 12.70 4.64
CA ILE A 98 11.66 12.82 3.26
C ILE A 98 12.26 11.73 2.37
N ALA A 99 13.56 11.46 2.47
CA ALA A 99 14.23 10.45 1.65
C ALA A 99 13.66 9.04 1.90
N LEU A 100 13.43 8.65 3.16
CA LEU A 100 12.82 7.36 3.50
C LEU A 100 11.37 7.26 2.99
N THR A 101 10.59 8.34 3.15
CA THR A 101 9.22 8.41 2.63
C THR A 101 9.21 8.31 1.10
N LEU A 102 10.12 8.99 0.40
CA LEU A 102 10.23 8.95 -1.05
C LEU A 102 10.51 7.54 -1.56
N ILE A 103 11.40 6.78 -0.90
CA ILE A 103 11.70 5.40 -1.26
C ILE A 103 10.45 4.53 -1.17
N ARG A 104 9.65 4.68 -0.11
CA ARG A 104 8.37 3.98 0.03
C ARG A 104 7.41 4.33 -1.10
N GLU A 105 7.24 5.62 -1.41
CA GLU A 105 6.33 6.07 -2.47
C GLU A 105 6.79 5.62 -3.86
N VAL A 106 8.09 5.62 -4.13
CA VAL A 106 8.65 5.07 -5.38
C VAL A 106 8.40 3.57 -5.49
N SER A 107 8.58 2.81 -4.40
CA SER A 107 8.29 1.37 -4.38
C SER A 107 6.80 1.10 -4.65
N ARG A 108 5.89 1.87 -4.03
CA ARG A 108 4.45 1.78 -4.29
C ARG A 108 4.12 2.07 -5.76
N ARG A 109 4.71 3.14 -6.31
CA ARG A 109 4.50 3.53 -7.69
C ARG A 109 5.00 2.45 -8.65
N TYR A 110 6.20 1.94 -8.41
CA TYR A 110 6.78 0.86 -9.22
C TYR A 110 5.90 -0.40 -9.23
N LEU A 111 5.38 -0.82 -8.07
CA LEU A 111 4.47 -1.96 -7.97
C LEU A 111 3.14 -1.69 -8.69
N LYS A 112 2.57 -0.47 -8.55
CA LYS A 112 1.36 -0.06 -9.26
C LYS A 112 1.55 -0.14 -10.77
N ASP A 113 2.61 0.47 -11.30
CA ASP A 113 2.91 0.46 -12.74
C ASP A 113 3.10 -0.99 -13.27
N GLY A 114 3.59 -1.88 -12.40
CA GLY A 114 3.74 -3.31 -12.71
C GLY A 114 2.45 -4.07 -12.97
N ILE A 115 1.31 -3.60 -12.46
CA ILE A 115 0.00 -4.27 -12.60
C ILE A 115 -0.92 -3.59 -13.63
N MET A 116 -0.66 -2.32 -13.98
CA MET A 116 -1.51 -1.59 -14.93
C MET A 116 -1.53 -2.27 -16.30
N GLU A 117 -2.70 -2.26 -16.94
CA GLU A 117 -2.95 -2.83 -18.27
C GLU A 117 -2.65 -4.34 -18.40
N LYS A 118 -2.43 -5.04 -17.29
CA LYS A 118 -2.17 -6.49 -17.28
C LYS A 118 -3.39 -7.26 -16.75
N PRO A 119 -3.66 -8.46 -17.27
CA PRO A 119 -4.73 -9.32 -16.75
C PRO A 119 -4.46 -9.72 -15.29
N VAL A 120 -5.44 -9.53 -14.42
CA VAL A 120 -5.32 -9.87 -12.98
C VAL A 120 -5.02 -11.34 -12.76
N CYS A 121 -5.61 -12.24 -13.56
CA CYS A 121 -5.38 -13.68 -13.45
C CYS A 121 -3.90 -14.08 -13.66
N ASN A 122 -3.14 -13.32 -14.45
CA ASN A 122 -1.71 -13.55 -14.68
C ASN A 122 -0.82 -12.78 -13.71
N THR A 123 -1.39 -11.86 -12.93
CA THR A 123 -0.67 -10.93 -12.06
C THR A 123 -1.25 -10.89 -10.64
N ALA A 124 -2.04 -11.89 -10.25
CA ALA A 124 -2.72 -11.91 -8.94
C ALA A 124 -1.74 -11.66 -7.78
N GLN A 125 -0.57 -12.30 -7.81
CA GLN A 125 0.46 -12.05 -6.79
C GLN A 125 0.98 -10.61 -6.84
N GLN A 126 1.22 -10.04 -8.01
CA GLN A 126 1.69 -8.65 -8.16
C GLN A 126 0.63 -7.65 -7.69
N VAL A 127 -0.66 -7.92 -7.98
CA VAL A 127 -1.78 -7.12 -7.48
C VAL A 127 -1.83 -7.18 -5.95
N PHE A 128 -1.71 -8.37 -5.38
CA PHE A 128 -1.64 -8.55 -3.94
C PHE A 128 -0.43 -7.81 -3.34
N ASP A 129 0.76 -7.97 -3.90
CA ASP A 129 1.99 -7.31 -3.43
C ASP A 129 1.84 -5.79 -3.45
N TYR A 130 1.24 -5.25 -4.51
CA TYR A 130 0.94 -3.82 -4.59
C TYR A 130 -0.05 -3.39 -3.49
N LEU A 131 -1.19 -4.08 -3.38
CA LEU A 131 -2.23 -3.75 -2.39
C LEU A 131 -1.68 -3.86 -0.97
N TYR A 132 -0.93 -4.91 -0.71
CA TYR A 132 -0.31 -5.15 0.57
C TYR A 132 0.71 -4.05 0.92
N CYS A 133 1.58 -3.67 -0.01
CA CYS A 133 2.51 -2.57 0.16
C CYS A 133 1.79 -1.22 0.35
N ALA A 134 0.67 -1.02 -0.36
CA ALA A 134 -0.07 0.23 -0.35
C ALA A 134 -0.96 0.42 0.90
N MET A 135 -1.45 -0.66 1.50
CA MET A 135 -2.53 -0.62 2.50
C MET A 135 -2.13 -1.16 3.87
N ARG A 136 -1.11 -2.02 3.95
CA ARG A 136 -0.64 -2.55 5.22
C ARG A 136 -0.09 -1.43 6.10
N GLY A 137 -0.33 -1.53 7.42
CA GLY A 137 0.19 -0.58 8.41
C GLY A 137 -0.48 0.79 8.37
N LEU A 138 -1.48 1.00 7.52
CA LEU A 138 -2.27 2.24 7.55
C LEU A 138 -3.05 2.32 8.87
N LYS A 139 -2.90 3.45 9.57
CA LYS A 139 -3.61 3.72 10.84
C LYS A 139 -5.10 4.02 10.66
N LYS A 140 -5.53 4.23 9.42
CA LYS A 140 -6.91 4.46 9.03
C LYS A 140 -7.35 3.41 8.03
N GLU A 141 -8.62 3.10 8.03
CA GLU A 141 -9.22 2.29 6.97
C GLU A 141 -9.19 3.07 5.66
N VAL A 142 -8.80 2.41 4.60
CA VAL A 142 -8.82 2.92 3.23
C VAL A 142 -9.57 1.90 2.39
N PHE A 143 -10.55 2.38 1.63
CA PHE A 143 -11.29 1.57 0.67
C PHE A 143 -10.84 1.89 -0.74
N LYS A 144 -10.42 0.87 -1.47
CA LYS A 144 -9.97 0.96 -2.87
C LYS A 144 -10.87 0.13 -3.76
N VAL A 145 -10.95 0.54 -5.02
CA VAL A 145 -11.58 -0.26 -6.09
C VAL A 145 -10.60 -0.44 -7.22
N ILE A 146 -10.46 -1.68 -7.69
CA ILE A 146 -9.73 -2.01 -8.91
C ILE A 146 -10.78 -2.17 -10.01
N TYR A 147 -10.68 -1.32 -11.03
CA TYR A 147 -11.51 -1.33 -12.22
C TYR A 147 -10.85 -2.17 -13.30
N LEU A 148 -11.59 -3.08 -13.90
CA LEU A 148 -11.07 -4.06 -14.86
C LEU A 148 -11.87 -4.01 -16.16
N ASP A 149 -11.18 -4.20 -17.29
CA ASP A 149 -11.82 -4.37 -18.59
C ASP A 149 -12.42 -5.79 -18.78
N SER A 150 -12.98 -6.07 -19.95
CA SER A 150 -13.57 -7.37 -20.29
C SER A 150 -12.57 -8.53 -20.34
N GLN A 151 -11.27 -8.24 -20.43
CA GLN A 151 -10.17 -9.20 -20.35
C GLN A 151 -9.56 -9.26 -18.94
N HIS A 152 -10.20 -8.62 -17.97
CA HIS A 152 -9.74 -8.47 -16.60
C HIS A 152 -8.36 -7.78 -16.49
N ARG A 153 -8.03 -6.87 -17.40
CA ARG A 153 -6.84 -6.01 -17.27
C ARG A 153 -7.17 -4.83 -16.37
N VAL A 154 -6.19 -4.45 -15.55
CA VAL A 154 -6.34 -3.34 -14.61
C VAL A 154 -6.38 -2.01 -15.39
N LEU A 155 -7.53 -1.33 -15.36
CA LEU A 155 -7.73 0.00 -15.93
C LEU A 155 -7.30 1.08 -14.93
N GLU A 156 -7.73 0.94 -13.68
CA GLU A 156 -7.42 1.88 -12.61
C GLU A 156 -7.47 1.19 -11.23
N VAL A 157 -6.71 1.75 -10.29
CA VAL A 157 -6.85 1.49 -8.85
C VAL A 157 -7.14 2.81 -8.17
N ALA A 158 -8.39 3.01 -7.75
CA ALA A 158 -8.86 4.25 -7.13
C ALA A 158 -9.00 4.12 -5.62
N ASP A 159 -8.64 5.20 -4.90
CA ASP A 159 -8.92 5.39 -3.49
C ASP A 159 -10.27 6.10 -3.35
N LEU A 160 -11.28 5.42 -2.81
CA LEU A 160 -12.61 6.00 -2.67
C LEU A 160 -12.83 6.63 -1.28
N PHE A 161 -12.20 6.09 -0.26
CA PHE A 161 -12.40 6.53 1.11
C PHE A 161 -11.14 6.33 1.96
N SER A 162 -10.92 7.26 2.89
CA SER A 162 -9.89 7.17 3.94
C SER A 162 -10.46 7.72 5.25
N GLY A 163 -10.68 6.84 6.23
CA GLY A 163 -11.26 7.20 7.55
C GLY A 163 -11.73 5.97 8.30
N THR A 164 -12.66 6.09 9.22
CA THR A 164 -13.43 4.96 9.77
C THR A 164 -14.54 4.58 8.79
N VAL A 165 -14.60 3.34 8.35
CA VAL A 165 -15.72 2.82 7.54
C VAL A 165 -16.95 2.71 8.44
N ALA A 166 -17.52 3.87 8.82
CA ALA A 166 -18.90 3.88 9.25
C ALA A 166 -19.75 3.64 7.99
N SER A 167 -20.71 2.74 8.05
CA SER A 167 -21.68 2.44 7.01
C SER A 167 -22.24 3.76 6.44
N GLY A 168 -21.86 4.12 5.20
CA GLY A 168 -22.27 5.36 4.54
C GLY A 168 -21.16 6.15 3.85
N CYS A 169 -19.89 5.81 4.07
CA CYS A 169 -18.78 6.54 3.47
C CYS A 169 -18.44 6.04 2.05
N VAL A 170 -18.72 4.78 1.72
CA VAL A 170 -18.60 4.23 0.36
C VAL A 170 -19.99 4.22 -0.27
N VAL A 171 -20.20 5.07 -1.25
CA VAL A 171 -21.50 5.22 -1.91
C VAL A 171 -21.52 4.37 -3.19
N PRO A 172 -22.35 3.32 -3.28
CA PRO A 172 -22.39 2.43 -4.45
C PRO A 172 -22.56 3.17 -5.77
N ARG A 173 -23.34 4.25 -5.78
CA ARG A 173 -23.53 5.11 -6.98
C ARG A 173 -22.22 5.68 -7.50
N GLU A 174 -21.30 6.10 -6.63
CA GLU A 174 -20.01 6.67 -7.04
C GLU A 174 -19.08 5.59 -7.59
N VAL A 175 -19.05 4.41 -6.95
CA VAL A 175 -18.29 3.24 -7.42
C VAL A 175 -18.74 2.84 -8.83
N ILE A 176 -20.05 2.71 -9.02
CA ILE A 176 -20.62 2.27 -10.30
C ILE A 176 -20.51 3.38 -11.35
N GLY A 177 -20.71 4.64 -10.97
CA GLY A 177 -20.51 5.79 -11.86
C GLY A 177 -19.08 5.86 -12.41
N ALA A 178 -18.07 5.65 -11.57
CA ALA A 178 -16.69 5.56 -11.98
C ALA A 178 -16.43 4.34 -12.89
N ALA A 179 -17.02 3.18 -12.57
CA ALA A 179 -16.92 1.98 -13.40
C ALA A 179 -17.45 2.22 -14.83
N ILE A 180 -18.60 2.86 -14.95
CA ILE A 180 -19.20 3.19 -16.25
C ILE A 180 -18.32 4.18 -17.03
N SER A 181 -17.84 5.24 -16.38
CA SER A 181 -17.00 6.26 -17.03
C SER A 181 -15.69 5.69 -17.59
N GLN A 182 -15.17 4.62 -16.99
CA GLN A 182 -13.95 3.93 -17.39
C GLN A 182 -14.21 2.73 -18.32
N ASN A 183 -15.47 2.44 -18.69
CA ASN A 183 -15.85 1.24 -19.41
C ASN A 183 -15.39 -0.05 -18.70
N ALA A 184 -15.40 -0.07 -17.39
CA ALA A 184 -15.05 -1.24 -16.62
C ALA A 184 -16.13 -2.33 -16.73
N SER A 185 -15.71 -3.56 -16.94
CA SER A 185 -16.58 -4.74 -17.01
C SER A 185 -16.59 -5.54 -15.71
N ALA A 186 -15.56 -5.35 -14.87
CA ALA A 186 -15.47 -6.04 -13.59
C ALA A 186 -14.78 -5.15 -12.54
N LEU A 187 -15.02 -5.48 -11.26
CA LEU A 187 -14.52 -4.77 -10.09
C LEU A 187 -13.91 -5.75 -9.08
N ILE A 188 -12.87 -5.31 -8.37
CA ILE A 188 -12.40 -5.91 -7.12
C ILE A 188 -12.41 -4.82 -6.07
N PHE A 189 -13.07 -5.07 -4.94
CA PHE A 189 -13.07 -4.18 -3.78
C PHE A 189 -11.95 -4.58 -2.84
N VAL A 190 -11.32 -3.60 -2.20
CA VAL A 190 -10.24 -3.84 -1.25
C VAL A 190 -10.31 -2.84 -0.12
N HIS A 191 -10.20 -3.29 1.12
CA HIS A 191 -9.94 -2.39 2.24
C HIS A 191 -8.96 -3.01 3.23
N ASN A 192 -8.38 -2.20 4.09
CA ASN A 192 -7.51 -2.65 5.17
C ASN A 192 -8.19 -2.50 6.51
N HIS A 193 -7.87 -3.41 7.43
CA HIS A 193 -8.20 -3.26 8.84
C HIS A 193 -6.97 -2.77 9.63
N PRO A 194 -7.00 -1.56 10.23
CA PRO A 194 -5.90 -1.06 11.06
C PRO A 194 -5.57 -1.95 12.26
N SER A 195 -6.53 -2.76 12.71
CA SER A 195 -6.32 -3.75 13.77
C SER A 195 -5.41 -4.91 13.35
N GLY A 196 -5.13 -5.07 12.05
CA GLY A 196 -4.40 -6.20 11.48
C GLY A 196 -5.20 -7.48 11.32
N LYS A 197 -6.43 -7.56 11.87
CA LYS A 197 -7.33 -8.73 11.74
C LYS A 197 -8.10 -8.62 10.43
N THR A 198 -8.27 -9.73 9.72
CA THR A 198 -8.94 -9.77 8.40
C THR A 198 -10.34 -10.33 8.43
N GLU A 199 -10.88 -10.65 9.62
CA GLU A 199 -12.24 -11.14 9.75
C GLU A 199 -13.23 -10.04 9.34
N PRO A 200 -14.15 -10.32 8.36
CA PRO A 200 -15.11 -9.34 7.90
C PRO A 200 -16.14 -9.01 8.98
N SER A 201 -16.35 -7.75 9.25
CA SER A 201 -17.43 -7.26 10.08
C SER A 201 -18.79 -7.41 9.39
N GLN A 202 -19.89 -7.25 10.13
CA GLN A 202 -21.23 -7.22 9.53
C GLN A 202 -21.38 -6.04 8.56
N ALA A 203 -20.79 -4.89 8.88
CA ALA A 203 -20.80 -3.71 8.00
C ALA A 203 -20.07 -3.99 6.67
N ASP A 204 -18.95 -4.71 6.69
CA ASP A 204 -18.23 -5.10 5.46
C ASP A 204 -19.09 -6.04 4.60
N LYS A 205 -19.77 -6.97 5.22
CA LYS A 205 -20.67 -7.91 4.53
C LYS A 205 -21.85 -7.19 3.89
N ASP A 206 -22.47 -6.25 4.62
CA ASP A 206 -23.62 -5.48 4.13
C ASP A 206 -23.19 -4.55 2.99
N LEU A 207 -22.10 -3.81 3.14
CA LEU A 207 -21.55 -2.97 2.08
C LEU A 207 -21.18 -3.79 0.84
N THR A 208 -20.52 -4.94 1.03
CA THR A 208 -20.16 -5.81 -0.09
C THR A 208 -21.39 -6.27 -0.85
N ARG A 209 -22.45 -6.69 -0.13
CA ARG A 209 -23.71 -7.12 -0.75
C ARG A 209 -24.34 -5.98 -1.55
N GLU A 210 -24.39 -4.75 -1.02
CA GLU A 210 -24.92 -3.59 -1.72
C GLU A 210 -24.13 -3.28 -3.00
N LEU A 211 -22.81 -3.32 -2.93
CA LEU A 211 -21.93 -3.09 -4.08
C LEU A 211 -22.09 -4.16 -5.15
N VAL A 212 -22.19 -5.45 -4.75
CA VAL A 212 -22.44 -6.56 -5.68
C VAL A 212 -23.77 -6.37 -6.38
N TYR A 213 -24.83 -6.04 -5.65
CA TYR A 213 -26.17 -5.84 -6.21
C TYR A 213 -26.19 -4.66 -7.18
N ALA A 214 -25.58 -3.52 -6.82
CA ALA A 214 -25.48 -2.35 -7.68
C ALA A 214 -24.71 -2.66 -8.98
N ALA A 215 -23.60 -3.39 -8.87
CA ALA A 215 -22.81 -3.83 -10.01
C ALA A 215 -23.61 -4.76 -10.94
N MET A 216 -24.31 -5.74 -10.38
CA MET A 216 -25.13 -6.70 -11.15
C MET A 216 -26.30 -6.03 -11.89
N VAL A 217 -26.93 -4.99 -11.32
CA VAL A 217 -27.95 -4.18 -12.00
C VAL A 217 -27.38 -3.57 -13.28
N MET A 218 -26.14 -3.08 -13.23
CA MET A 218 -25.44 -2.45 -14.33
C MET A 218 -24.67 -3.44 -15.23
N LYS A 219 -24.82 -4.75 -14.99
CA LYS A 219 -24.10 -5.83 -15.69
C LYS A 219 -22.57 -5.74 -15.58
N ILE A 220 -22.09 -5.18 -14.48
CA ILE A 220 -20.69 -5.16 -14.08
C ILE A 220 -20.46 -6.30 -13.08
N ARG A 221 -19.36 -7.04 -13.20
CA ARG A 221 -19.06 -8.17 -12.31
C ARG A 221 -18.25 -7.69 -11.11
N ALA A 222 -18.68 -8.01 -9.90
CA ALA A 222 -17.86 -7.88 -8.71
C ALA A 222 -17.12 -9.21 -8.48
N LEU A 223 -15.82 -9.25 -8.77
CA LEU A 223 -15.05 -10.50 -8.74
C LEU A 223 -14.65 -10.92 -7.34
N ASP A 224 -14.25 -9.96 -6.50
CA ASP A 224 -13.84 -10.24 -5.11
C ASP A 224 -14.01 -8.98 -4.24
N HIS A 225 -13.96 -9.21 -2.94
CA HIS A 225 -13.69 -8.20 -1.93
C HIS A 225 -12.58 -8.72 -1.02
N ILE A 226 -11.48 -7.99 -0.92
CA ILE A 226 -10.27 -8.39 -0.22
C ILE A 226 -10.07 -7.49 0.99
N ILE A 227 -9.92 -8.09 2.17
CA ILE A 227 -9.55 -7.37 3.39
C ILE A 227 -8.06 -7.61 3.68
N ILE A 228 -7.29 -6.54 3.74
CA ILE A 228 -5.85 -6.58 4.04
C ILE A 228 -5.62 -6.40 5.54
N GLY A 229 -4.93 -7.34 6.14
CA GLY A 229 -4.50 -7.30 7.54
C GLY A 229 -2.98 -7.32 7.70
N ASP A 230 -2.52 -7.71 8.88
CA ASP A 230 -1.10 -7.83 9.17
C ASP A 230 -0.59 -9.23 8.77
N ASN A 231 0.22 -9.31 7.71
CA ASN A 231 0.73 -10.55 7.09
C ASN A 231 -0.35 -11.53 6.60
N CYS A 232 -1.59 -11.09 6.43
CA CYS A 232 -2.71 -11.92 6.00
C CYS A 232 -3.73 -11.10 5.19
N TYR A 233 -4.60 -11.79 4.50
CA TYR A 233 -5.76 -11.20 3.84
C TYR A 233 -6.96 -12.16 3.95
N PHE A 234 -8.15 -11.62 3.75
CA PHE A 234 -9.39 -12.37 3.59
C PHE A 234 -9.97 -12.08 2.20
N SER A 235 -10.43 -13.10 1.50
CA SER A 235 -11.10 -12.99 0.20
C SER A 235 -12.54 -13.48 0.33
N PHE A 236 -13.50 -12.63 0.01
CA PHE A 236 -14.91 -12.98 -0.03
C PHE A 236 -15.23 -14.01 -1.12
N ALA A 237 -14.49 -13.95 -2.25
CA ALA A 237 -14.65 -14.93 -3.32
C ALA A 237 -14.16 -16.32 -2.87
N ALA A 238 -12.98 -16.41 -2.27
CA ALA A 238 -12.44 -17.67 -1.75
C ALA A 238 -13.31 -18.27 -0.63
N ALA A 239 -13.98 -17.42 0.16
CA ALA A 239 -14.93 -17.83 1.18
C ALA A 239 -16.33 -18.20 0.62
N GLY A 240 -16.57 -18.07 -0.70
CA GLY A 240 -17.86 -18.34 -1.34
C GLY A 240 -18.93 -17.26 -1.18
N ILE A 241 -18.65 -16.20 -0.42
CA ILE A 241 -19.63 -15.15 -0.07
C ILE A 241 -20.06 -14.34 -1.30
N MET A 242 -19.14 -14.09 -2.26
CA MET A 242 -19.51 -13.39 -3.51
C MET A 242 -20.58 -14.17 -4.27
N SER A 243 -20.43 -15.50 -4.43
CA SER A 243 -21.40 -16.35 -5.10
C SER A 243 -22.74 -16.43 -4.36
N GLU A 244 -22.72 -16.36 -3.04
CA GLU A 244 -23.93 -16.28 -2.22
C GLU A 244 -24.72 -14.99 -2.54
N TYR A 245 -24.04 -13.84 -2.60
CA TYR A 245 -24.69 -12.57 -2.93
C TYR A 245 -25.20 -12.52 -4.37
N GLU A 246 -24.45 -13.04 -5.35
CA GLU A 246 -24.90 -13.16 -6.74
C GLU A 246 -26.20 -14.01 -6.82
N THR A 247 -26.22 -15.16 -6.15
CA THR A 247 -27.39 -16.04 -6.09
C THR A 247 -28.57 -15.34 -5.40
N GLY A 248 -28.33 -14.64 -4.31
CA GLY A 248 -29.33 -13.84 -3.61
C GLY A 248 -29.98 -12.79 -4.51
N PHE A 249 -29.20 -12.06 -5.29
CA PHE A 249 -29.69 -11.09 -6.26
C PHE A 249 -30.56 -11.73 -7.35
N LEU A 250 -30.12 -12.85 -7.93
CA LEU A 250 -30.89 -13.57 -8.96
C LEU A 250 -32.23 -14.07 -8.40
N ASN A 251 -32.26 -14.57 -7.19
CA ASN A 251 -33.48 -15.01 -6.53
C ASN A 251 -34.47 -13.85 -6.30
N LEU A 252 -34.00 -12.67 -5.90
CA LEU A 252 -34.82 -11.47 -5.79
C LEU A 252 -35.43 -11.09 -7.15
N LYS A 253 -34.61 -11.08 -8.20
CA LYS A 253 -35.08 -10.76 -9.56
C LYS A 253 -36.13 -11.74 -10.07
N LEU A 254 -35.95 -13.03 -9.82
CA LEU A 254 -36.93 -14.06 -10.19
C LEU A 254 -38.25 -13.91 -9.43
N LYS A 255 -38.20 -13.57 -8.14
CA LYS A 255 -39.39 -13.29 -7.32
C LYS A 255 -40.22 -12.14 -7.91
N HIS A 256 -39.58 -11.00 -8.21
CA HIS A 256 -40.24 -9.85 -8.81
C HIS A 256 -40.87 -10.18 -10.18
N VAL A 257 -40.19 -10.93 -11.04
CA VAL A 257 -40.74 -11.35 -12.34
C VAL A 257 -41.96 -12.25 -12.15
N SER A 258 -41.94 -13.18 -11.17
CA SER A 258 -43.08 -14.06 -10.91
C SER A 258 -44.29 -13.33 -10.31
N GLU A 259 -44.07 -12.35 -9.46
CA GLU A 259 -45.10 -11.49 -8.90
C GLU A 259 -45.73 -10.59 -9.97
N ALA A 260 -44.91 -9.94 -10.82
CA ALA A 260 -45.42 -9.14 -11.93
C ALA A 260 -46.25 -9.98 -12.90
N LYS A 261 -45.82 -11.18 -13.28
CA LYS A 261 -46.60 -12.11 -14.10
C LYS A 261 -47.94 -12.49 -13.46
N ARG A 262 -47.95 -12.76 -12.13
CA ARG A 262 -49.20 -13.07 -11.40
C ARG A 262 -50.16 -11.87 -11.40
N HIS A 263 -49.67 -10.64 -11.26
CA HIS A 263 -50.48 -9.44 -11.34
C HIS A 263 -51.11 -9.25 -12.72
N ILE A 264 -50.35 -9.39 -13.80
CA ILE A 264 -50.84 -9.30 -15.18
C ILE A 264 -51.91 -10.41 -15.41
N TYR A 265 -51.61 -11.66 -15.07
CA TYR A 265 -52.54 -12.78 -15.25
C TYR A 265 -53.84 -12.59 -14.46
N ARG A 266 -53.76 -11.99 -13.25
CA ARG A 266 -54.92 -11.67 -12.43
C ARG A 266 -55.78 -10.56 -13.01
N ALA A 267 -55.12 -9.51 -13.58
CA ALA A 267 -55.83 -8.42 -14.26
C ALA A 267 -56.54 -8.91 -15.54
N GLU A 268 -55.91 -9.81 -16.30
CA GLU A 268 -56.49 -10.40 -17.51
C GLU A 268 -57.69 -11.34 -17.18
N LEU A 269 -57.63 -12.10 -16.09
CA LEU A 269 -58.69 -13.05 -15.70
C LEU A 269 -59.90 -12.40 -15.01
N PHE A 270 -59.69 -11.30 -14.31
CA PHE A 270 -60.76 -10.72 -13.46
C PHE A 270 -61.19 -9.32 -13.90
N GLY A 271 -60.75 -8.83 -15.06
CA GLY A 271 -61.24 -7.62 -15.67
C GLY A 271 -61.19 -6.35 -14.81
N GLY A 272 -60.30 -6.29 -13.85
CA GLY A 272 -60.13 -5.13 -12.97
C GLY A 272 -59.14 -4.12 -13.56
N ASN A 273 -59.63 -2.95 -13.89
CA ASN A 273 -58.79 -1.79 -14.15
C ASN A 273 -57.89 -1.54 -12.95
N PRO A 274 -56.58 -1.32 -13.12
CA PRO A 274 -55.71 -0.89 -12.02
C PRO A 274 -56.06 0.56 -11.67
N GLU A 275 -56.57 0.84 -10.49
CA GLU A 275 -56.53 2.17 -9.87
C GLU A 275 -55.13 2.55 -9.45
#